data_7f8663c3fe8c76cd99009797c6ab594e
#
_entry.id   7f8663c3fe8c76cd99009797c6ab594e
#
_cell.length_a   1.000
_cell.length_b   1.000
_cell.length_c   1.000
_cell.angle_alpha   90.00
_cell.angle_beta   90.00
_cell.angle_gamma   90.00
#
_symmetry.space_group_name_H-M   'P 1'
#
loop_
_entity.id
_entity.type
_entity.pdbx_description
1 polymer ?
#
loop_
_entity_poly.entity_id
_entity_poly.type
_entity_poly.pdbx_seq_one_letter_code
_entity_poly.pdbx_strand_id
1 'polypeptide(L)'
;MEFDELTIVLTILRPDAPELDDEAAEALQNAHMAHIADLHERGYLLAGGPLDDPELRGLSIYSVDPEKVRELRAQDPAVIAGRLSIKVIPWRVPRGAVHFTPTSFPRSL
;
A
#
# COMPACT_ATOMS: atom_id res chain seq x y z
N MET A 1 0.17 -23.46 18.26
CA MET A 1 0.47 -23.15 16.86
C MET A 1 1.20 -21.82 16.78
N GLU A 2 2.23 -21.78 15.97
CA GLU A 2 2.99 -20.54 15.78
C GLU A 2 2.55 -19.82 14.50
N PHE A 3 2.59 -18.51 14.56
CA PHE A 3 2.16 -17.65 13.46
C PHE A 3 3.27 -16.67 13.09
N ASP A 4 3.33 -16.35 11.82
CA ASP A 4 4.03 -15.16 11.36
C ASP A 4 3.05 -13.99 11.46
N GLU A 5 3.49 -12.89 12.02
CA GLU A 5 2.67 -11.70 12.17
C GLU A 5 3.01 -10.70 11.06
N LEU A 6 2.01 -10.41 10.23
CA LEU A 6 2.12 -9.49 9.11
C LEU A 6 1.07 -8.39 9.27
N THR A 7 1.19 -7.38 8.45
CA THR A 7 0.21 -6.30 8.40
C THR A 7 -0.28 -6.13 6.96
N ILE A 8 -1.59 -6.06 6.79
CA ILE A 8 -2.22 -5.80 5.50
C ILE A 8 -2.70 -4.36 5.46
N VAL A 9 -2.56 -3.72 4.31
CA VAL A 9 -3.25 -2.47 4.01
C VAL A 9 -4.17 -2.67 2.83
N LEU A 10 -5.43 -2.27 3.01
CA LEU A 10 -6.36 -2.05 1.91
C LEU A 10 -6.37 -0.56 1.61
N THR A 11 -6.11 -0.22 0.36
CA THR A 11 -6.15 1.15 -0.13
C THR A 11 -7.52 1.41 -0.72
N ILE A 12 -8.20 2.44 -0.23
CA ILE A 12 -9.60 2.71 -0.54
C ILE A 12 -9.71 4.05 -1.27
N LEU A 13 -10.43 4.08 -2.38
CA LEU A 13 -10.75 5.33 -3.06
C LEU A 13 -11.76 6.09 -2.20
N ARG A 14 -11.42 7.30 -1.79
CA ARG A 14 -12.32 8.10 -0.97
C ARG A 14 -13.50 8.59 -1.79
N PRO A 15 -14.73 8.55 -1.25
CA PRO A 15 -15.91 9.07 -1.97
C PRO A 15 -15.83 10.58 -2.21
N ASP A 16 -15.07 11.30 -1.38
CA ASP A 16 -14.83 12.74 -1.50
C ASP A 16 -13.48 13.07 -2.14
N ALA A 17 -12.91 12.13 -2.90
CA ALA A 17 -11.63 12.35 -3.58
C ALA A 17 -11.73 13.58 -4.49
N PRO A 18 -10.72 14.48 -4.48
CA PRO A 18 -10.75 15.66 -5.32
C PRO A 18 -10.74 15.29 -6.80
N GLU A 19 -11.44 16.06 -7.60
CA GLU A 19 -11.39 15.94 -9.06
C GLU A 19 -10.06 16.49 -9.55
N LEU A 20 -9.39 15.74 -10.42
CA LEU A 20 -8.11 16.11 -10.99
C LEU A 20 -8.20 16.01 -12.50
N ASP A 21 -7.52 16.91 -13.21
CA ASP A 21 -7.33 16.71 -14.64
C ASP A 21 -6.37 15.52 -14.88
N ASP A 22 -6.26 15.09 -16.13
CA ASP A 22 -5.49 13.90 -16.47
C ASP A 22 -4.01 14.04 -16.10
N GLU A 23 -3.44 15.23 -16.30
CA GLU A 23 -2.03 15.49 -15.96
C GLU A 23 -1.79 15.40 -14.46
N ALA A 24 -2.66 16.04 -13.67
CA ALA A 24 -2.55 16.00 -12.20
C ALA A 24 -2.81 14.60 -11.66
N ALA A 25 -3.76 13.87 -12.23
CA ALA A 25 -4.06 12.50 -11.83
C ALA A 25 -2.87 11.57 -12.10
N GLU A 26 -2.24 11.71 -13.27
CA GLU A 26 -1.04 10.92 -13.60
C GLU A 26 0.13 11.26 -12.69
N ALA A 27 0.36 12.53 -12.41
CA ALA A 27 1.43 12.96 -11.51
C ALA A 27 1.23 12.38 -10.10
N LEU A 28 0.01 12.40 -9.58
CA LEU A 28 -0.30 11.85 -8.27
C LEU A 28 -0.13 10.34 -8.23
N GLN A 29 -0.55 9.64 -9.29
CA GLN A 29 -0.38 8.20 -9.39
C GLN A 29 1.11 7.83 -9.44
N ASN A 30 1.91 8.56 -10.19
CA ASN A 30 3.35 8.33 -10.23
C ASN A 30 4.01 8.55 -8.86
N ALA A 31 3.61 9.60 -8.15
CA ALA A 31 4.13 9.87 -6.80
C ALA A 31 3.74 8.76 -5.81
N HIS A 32 2.51 8.26 -5.89
CA HIS A 32 2.05 7.13 -5.09
C HIS A 32 2.89 5.88 -5.39
N MET A 33 3.11 5.57 -6.66
CA MET A 33 3.87 4.40 -7.06
C MET A 33 5.32 4.48 -6.58
N ALA A 34 5.94 5.66 -6.66
CA ALA A 34 7.30 5.87 -6.16
C ALA A 34 7.39 5.65 -4.65
N HIS A 35 6.40 6.14 -3.91
CA HIS A 35 6.33 5.92 -2.46
C HIS A 35 6.24 4.44 -2.10
N ILE A 36 5.38 3.70 -2.78
CA ILE A 36 5.22 2.26 -2.58
C ILE A 36 6.52 1.52 -2.93
N ALA A 37 7.17 1.87 -4.04
CA ALA A 37 8.44 1.27 -4.43
C ALA A 37 9.54 1.53 -3.39
N ASP A 38 9.60 2.73 -2.82
CA ASP A 38 10.55 3.07 -1.77
C ASP A 38 10.33 2.23 -0.51
N LEU A 39 9.08 2.00 -0.11
CA LEU A 39 8.78 1.15 1.04
C LEU A 39 9.22 -0.29 0.79
N HIS A 40 9.08 -0.78 -0.43
CA HIS A 40 9.55 -2.11 -0.79
C HIS A 40 11.07 -2.20 -0.75
N GLU A 41 11.78 -1.24 -1.31
CA GLU A 41 13.24 -1.19 -1.30
C GLU A 41 13.80 -1.11 0.12
N ARG A 42 13.09 -0.44 1.01
CA ARG A 42 13.48 -0.32 2.43
C ARG A 42 13.14 -1.55 3.25
N GLY A 43 12.48 -2.56 2.66
CA GLY A 43 12.16 -3.82 3.33
C GLY A 43 10.88 -3.83 4.13
N TYR A 44 10.11 -2.75 4.14
CA TYR A 44 8.85 -2.70 4.87
C TYR A 44 7.71 -3.38 4.14
N LEU A 45 7.59 -3.14 2.84
CA LEU A 45 6.54 -3.68 1.99
C LEU A 45 7.04 -4.95 1.32
N LEU A 46 6.36 -6.07 1.57
CA LEU A 46 6.75 -7.38 1.08
C LEU A 46 6.11 -7.73 -0.26
N ALA A 47 4.83 -7.42 -0.40
CA ALA A 47 4.06 -7.69 -1.60
C ALA A 47 2.91 -6.70 -1.69
N GLY A 48 2.43 -6.45 -2.89
CA GLY A 48 1.30 -5.56 -3.08
C GLY A 48 0.99 -5.37 -4.54
N GLY A 49 -0.22 -4.93 -4.81
CA GLY A 49 -0.67 -4.66 -6.15
C GLY A 49 -2.08 -4.10 -6.18
N PRO A 50 -2.52 -3.65 -7.35
CA PRO A 50 -3.88 -3.14 -7.52
C PRO A 50 -4.90 -4.26 -7.39
N LEU A 51 -6.07 -3.89 -6.86
CA LEU A 51 -7.24 -4.76 -6.83
C LEU A 51 -8.20 -4.33 -7.94
N ASP A 52 -8.88 -5.31 -8.50
CA ASP A 52 -9.86 -5.08 -9.55
C ASP A 52 -11.24 -4.85 -8.92
N ASP A 53 -11.38 -3.72 -8.24
CA ASP A 53 -12.57 -3.36 -7.49
C ASP A 53 -12.77 -1.83 -7.55
N PRO A 54 -14.02 -1.34 -7.62
CA PRO A 54 -14.27 0.11 -7.73
C PRO A 54 -13.89 0.91 -6.48
N GLU A 55 -13.94 0.32 -5.29
CA GLU A 55 -13.63 0.99 -4.03
C GLU A 55 -12.29 0.58 -3.45
N LEU A 56 -12.03 -0.72 -3.39
CA LEU A 56 -10.79 -1.27 -2.87
C LEU A 56 -9.76 -1.27 -3.99
N ARG A 57 -8.86 -0.30 -3.96
CA ARG A 57 -7.96 -0.03 -5.08
C ARG A 57 -6.65 -0.81 -5.01
N GLY A 58 -6.24 -1.21 -3.82
CA GLY A 58 -5.00 -1.93 -3.66
C GLY A 58 -4.96 -2.75 -2.38
N LEU A 59 -4.08 -3.77 -2.40
CA LEU A 59 -3.74 -4.56 -1.22
C LEU A 59 -2.23 -4.62 -1.12
N SER A 60 -1.70 -4.40 0.08
CA SER A 60 -0.27 -4.52 0.33
C SER A 60 -0.01 -5.21 1.66
N ILE A 61 1.12 -5.90 1.74
CA ILE A 61 1.51 -6.71 2.90
C ILE A 61 2.86 -6.24 3.41
N TYR A 62 2.96 -6.02 4.72
CA TYR A 62 4.11 -5.43 5.37
C TYR A 62 4.72 -6.34 6.43
N SER A 63 6.04 -6.21 6.61
CA SER A 63 6.82 -6.94 7.62
C SER A 63 6.77 -6.30 9.01
N VAL A 64 6.25 -5.09 9.12
CA VAL A 64 6.24 -4.31 10.36
C VAL A 64 4.83 -4.22 10.93
N ASP A 65 4.73 -3.78 12.19
CA ASP A 65 3.46 -3.75 12.90
C ASP A 65 2.49 -2.68 12.35
N PRO A 66 1.19 -2.77 12.71
CA PRO A 66 0.18 -1.84 12.19
C PRO A 66 0.47 -0.36 12.49
N GLU A 67 1.02 -0.06 13.65
CA GLU A 67 1.34 1.33 14.01
C GLU A 67 2.42 1.91 13.10
N LYS A 68 3.48 1.13 12.85
CA LYS A 68 4.54 1.54 11.93
C LYS A 68 4.01 1.68 10.51
N VAL A 69 3.14 0.79 10.08
CA VAL A 69 2.52 0.87 8.74
C VAL A 69 1.70 2.14 8.60
N ARG A 70 0.89 2.50 9.60
CA ARG A 70 0.12 3.75 9.58
C ARG A 70 1.03 4.96 9.45
N GLU A 71 2.12 4.98 10.19
CA GLU A 71 3.11 6.05 10.13
C GLU A 71 3.72 6.18 8.74
N LEU A 72 4.15 5.07 8.14
CA LEU A 72 4.75 5.05 6.81
C LEU A 72 3.75 5.48 5.73
N ARG A 73 2.54 4.93 5.75
CA ARG A 73 1.53 5.20 4.73
C ARG A 73 0.87 6.57 4.87
N ALA A 74 0.95 7.20 6.03
CA ALA A 74 0.51 8.59 6.19
C ALA A 74 1.33 9.56 5.33
N GLN A 75 2.49 9.17 4.87
CA GLN A 75 3.35 9.95 3.99
C GLN A 75 3.10 9.72 2.50
N ASP A 76 2.18 8.81 2.17
CA ASP A 76 1.80 8.53 0.78
C ASP A 76 1.18 9.79 0.16
N PRO A 77 1.72 10.31 -0.96
CA PRO A 77 1.16 11.49 -1.62
C PRO A 77 -0.34 11.39 -1.94
N ALA A 78 -0.82 10.20 -2.29
CA ALA A 78 -2.23 10.00 -2.59
C ALA A 78 -3.12 10.05 -1.34
N VAL A 79 -2.59 9.66 -0.18
CA VAL A 79 -3.27 9.80 1.10
C VAL A 79 -3.28 11.28 1.52
N ILE A 80 -2.15 11.94 1.43
CA ILE A 80 -2.01 13.38 1.76
C ILE A 80 -2.96 14.22 0.91
N ALA A 81 -3.09 13.90 -0.37
CA ALA A 81 -3.96 14.62 -1.30
C ALA A 81 -5.46 14.34 -1.09
N GLY A 82 -5.81 13.44 -0.18
CA GLY A 82 -7.22 13.13 0.09
C GLY A 82 -7.89 12.24 -0.95
N ARG A 83 -7.12 11.62 -1.85
CA ARG A 83 -7.65 10.69 -2.84
C ARG A 83 -7.90 9.31 -2.26
N LEU A 84 -6.95 8.81 -1.49
CA LEU A 84 -6.99 7.47 -0.91
C LEU A 84 -7.04 7.53 0.61
N SER A 85 -7.73 6.59 1.19
CA SER A 85 -7.61 6.26 2.61
C SER A 85 -7.08 4.83 2.73
N ILE A 86 -6.63 4.47 3.92
CA ILE A 86 -6.09 3.14 4.17
C ILE A 86 -6.82 2.48 5.32
N LYS A 87 -6.98 1.17 5.20
CA LYS A 87 -7.42 0.32 6.29
C LYS A 87 -6.27 -0.63 6.62
N VAL A 88 -5.77 -0.54 7.85
CA VAL A 88 -4.61 -1.30 8.31
C VAL A 88 -5.10 -2.45 9.18
N ILE A 89 -4.74 -3.67 8.82
CA ILE A 89 -5.26 -4.89 9.45
C ILE A 89 -4.10 -5.80 9.84
N PRO A 90 -3.98 -6.18 11.13
CA PRO A 90 -3.04 -7.24 11.51
C PRO A 90 -3.46 -8.55 10.85
N TRP A 91 -2.48 -9.30 10.35
CA TRP A 91 -2.73 -10.57 9.70
C TRP A 91 -1.76 -11.63 10.21
N ARG A 92 -2.31 -12.67 10.79
CA ARG A 92 -1.53 -13.77 11.32
C ARG A 92 -1.70 -14.97 10.40
N VAL A 93 -0.59 -15.52 9.94
CA VAL A 93 -0.59 -16.72 9.09
C VAL A 93 0.17 -17.83 9.79
N PRO A 94 -0.17 -19.11 9.57
CA PRO A 94 0.63 -20.20 10.09
C PRO A 94 2.09 -20.02 9.70
N ARG A 95 3.01 -20.24 10.62
CA ARG A 95 4.43 -20.01 10.36
C ARG A 95 4.90 -20.76 9.11
N GLY A 96 5.57 -20.03 8.22
CA GLY A 96 6.10 -20.58 6.98
C GLY A 96 5.09 -20.79 5.86
N ALA A 97 3.82 -20.42 6.07
CA ALA A 97 2.78 -20.62 5.04
C ALA A 97 2.94 -19.69 3.85
N VAL A 98 3.57 -18.53 4.04
CA VAL A 98 3.75 -17.53 2.98
C VAL A 98 5.23 -17.16 2.89
N HIS A 99 5.74 -17.14 1.69
CA HIS A 99 7.10 -16.71 1.38
C HIS A 99 7.05 -15.58 0.37
N PHE A 100 7.86 -14.53 0.62
CA PHE A 100 7.92 -13.36 -0.24
C PHE A 100 9.27 -13.34 -0.96
N THR A 101 9.21 -13.31 -2.28
CA THR A 101 10.39 -13.24 -3.13
C THR A 101 10.72 -11.78 -3.43
N PRO A 102 11.98 -11.35 -3.33
CA PRO A 102 12.37 -10.01 -3.73
C PRO A 102 11.98 -9.74 -5.19
N THR A 103 11.46 -8.54 -5.45
CA THR A 103 11.01 -8.14 -6.77
C THR A 103 11.25 -6.64 -6.95
N SER A 104 10.96 -6.13 -8.14
CA SER A 104 10.99 -4.70 -8.43
C SER A 104 9.57 -4.17 -8.51
N PHE A 105 9.31 -3.06 -7.83
CA PHE A 105 8.03 -2.35 -7.95
C PHE A 105 8.16 -1.24 -8.98
N PRO A 106 7.15 -1.05 -9.84
CA PRO A 106 7.17 0.08 -10.79
C PRO A 106 7.12 1.40 -10.03
N ARG A 107 7.90 2.38 -10.49
CA ARG A 107 7.99 3.69 -9.83
C ARG A 107 7.11 4.73 -10.49
N SER A 108 6.55 4.43 -11.66
CA SER A 108 5.67 5.31 -12.41
C SER A 108 4.86 4.53 -13.44
N LEU A 109 3.87 5.17 -13.96
CA LEU A 109 3.09 4.67 -15.09
C LEU A 109 3.95 4.57 -16.36
#